data_a5101cb0dbbcace2d51a88580333e57c
#
_entry.id   a5101cb0dbbcace2d51a88580333e57c
#
_cell.length_a   1.000
_cell.length_b   1.000
_cell.length_c   1.000
_cell.angle_alpha   90.00
_cell.angle_beta   90.00
_cell.angle_gamma   90.00
#
_symmetry.space_group_name_H-M   'P 1'
#
loop_
_entity.id
_entity.type
_entity.pdbx_description
1 polymer ?
#
loop_
_entity_poly.entity_id
_entity_poly.type
_entity_poly.pdbx_seq_one_letter_code
_entity_poly.pdbx_strand_id
1 'polypeptide(L)'
;MFTKQGPTLRELAVQALSSTERGYDLLAPKFDHTPYRTPDRVLDSVTRALEPLAPFGTGLDVCCGTGAGVGVLRQVCRERVVGVDFSAGMLAEARAVLPPGDGGPVVDWVRADALALPFAPGFDLALSIGAFGHFLPADRFGLFAEVYGSLRPGGRFVFPIGAPPAVGSRAYWSLLGFDAAMRVRNAVWRPKFIMYYRTFRLSDVLDDLTDAGFTVELRALTDLGQRPDGSPRARLVVATRE
;
A
#
# COMPACT_ATOMS: atom_id res chain seq x y z
N MET A 1 -17.13 -3.80 10.59
CA MET A 1 -17.53 -3.42 11.96
C MET A 1 -16.29 -3.53 12.81
N PHE A 2 -15.98 -2.52 13.63
CA PHE A 2 -14.78 -2.56 14.49
C PHE A 2 -14.96 -3.64 15.56
N THR A 3 -13.89 -4.37 15.84
CA THR A 3 -13.87 -5.40 16.91
C THR A 3 -13.84 -4.72 18.29
N LYS A 4 -14.08 -5.49 19.37
CA LYS A 4 -13.91 -4.97 20.74
C LYS A 4 -12.50 -4.47 21.05
N GLN A 5 -11.50 -4.95 20.30
CA GLN A 5 -10.09 -4.55 20.41
C GLN A 5 -9.75 -3.37 19.49
N GLY A 6 -10.65 -2.98 18.60
CA GLY A 6 -10.47 -1.88 17.67
C GLY A 6 -10.64 -0.50 18.33
N PRO A 7 -10.39 0.57 17.56
CA PRO A 7 -10.50 1.94 18.06
C PRO A 7 -11.94 2.28 18.44
N THR A 8 -12.09 3.05 19.50
CA THR A 8 -13.36 3.63 19.94
C THR A 8 -13.79 4.79 19.02
N LEU A 9 -15.07 5.16 19.05
CA LEU A 9 -15.56 6.33 18.29
C LEU A 9 -14.82 7.62 18.66
N ARG A 10 -14.42 7.79 19.94
CA ARG A 10 -13.65 8.94 20.39
C ARG A 10 -12.25 8.95 19.77
N GLU A 11 -11.57 7.81 19.76
CA GLU A 11 -10.24 7.68 19.11
C GLU A 11 -10.30 7.97 17.62
N LEU A 12 -11.34 7.47 16.93
CA LEU A 12 -11.57 7.77 15.51
C LEU A 12 -11.84 9.26 15.26
N ALA A 13 -12.60 9.91 16.15
CA ALA A 13 -12.84 11.34 16.04
C ALA A 13 -11.56 12.16 16.24
N VAL A 14 -10.73 11.80 17.22
CA VAL A 14 -9.42 12.43 17.46
C VAL A 14 -8.49 12.21 16.25
N GLN A 15 -8.45 11.00 15.71
CA GLN A 15 -7.71 10.67 14.49
C GLN A 15 -8.16 11.56 13.32
N ALA A 16 -9.46 11.62 13.06
CA ALA A 16 -10.03 12.39 11.95
C ALA A 16 -9.76 13.91 12.02
N LEU A 17 -9.49 14.43 13.21
CA LEU A 17 -9.15 15.83 13.47
C LEU A 17 -7.63 16.08 13.50
N SER A 18 -6.82 15.03 13.44
CA SER A 18 -5.36 15.08 13.47
C SER A 18 -4.76 15.24 12.06
N SER A 19 -3.43 15.48 11.95
CA SER A 19 -2.70 15.28 10.70
C SER A 19 -2.68 13.80 10.33
N THR A 20 -2.40 13.47 9.07
CA THR A 20 -2.33 12.07 8.61
C THR A 20 -1.31 11.28 9.44
N GLU A 21 -0.12 11.82 9.64
CA GLU A 21 0.93 11.22 10.46
C GLU A 21 0.46 10.96 11.89
N ARG A 22 0.00 12.00 12.60
CA ARG A 22 -0.48 11.87 13.98
C ARG A 22 -1.70 10.95 14.09
N GLY A 23 -2.57 10.96 13.09
CA GLY A 23 -3.73 10.06 13.03
C GLY A 23 -3.31 8.60 12.99
N TYR A 24 -2.27 8.28 12.21
CA TYR A 24 -1.70 6.94 12.16
C TYR A 24 -0.93 6.58 13.42
N ASP A 25 -0.16 7.49 14.00
CA ASP A 25 0.50 7.26 15.30
C ASP A 25 -0.50 6.88 16.40
N LEU A 26 -1.65 7.59 16.45
CA LEU A 26 -2.72 7.31 17.41
C LEU A 26 -3.42 5.99 17.15
N LEU A 27 -3.54 5.59 15.88
CA LEU A 27 -4.23 4.36 15.48
C LEU A 27 -3.34 3.12 15.56
N ALA A 28 -2.03 3.29 15.47
CA ALA A 28 -1.06 2.21 15.32
C ALA A 28 -1.28 1.03 16.28
N PRO A 29 -1.46 1.21 17.62
CA PRO A 29 -1.65 0.09 18.53
C PRO A 29 -2.92 -0.74 18.28
N LYS A 30 -3.86 -0.21 17.50
CA LYS A 30 -5.15 -0.85 17.21
C LYS A 30 -5.39 -1.06 15.72
N PHE A 31 -4.41 -0.70 14.88
CA PHE A 31 -4.56 -0.72 13.42
C PHE A 31 -4.94 -2.11 12.90
N ASP A 32 -4.27 -3.14 13.38
CA ASP A 32 -4.50 -4.52 12.93
C ASP A 32 -5.88 -5.08 13.34
N HIS A 33 -6.58 -4.39 14.25
CA HIS A 33 -7.97 -4.69 14.61
C HIS A 33 -8.99 -3.85 13.84
N THR A 34 -8.55 -3.09 12.83
CA THR A 34 -9.43 -2.29 11.97
C THR A 34 -9.74 -3.01 10.66
N PRO A 35 -10.83 -2.63 9.97
CA PRO A 35 -11.09 -3.11 8.62
C PRO A 35 -10.12 -2.54 7.55
N TYR A 36 -9.20 -1.69 7.95
CA TYR A 36 -8.16 -1.12 7.06
C TYR A 36 -6.92 -2.01 6.95
N ARG A 37 -6.73 -2.95 7.86
CA ARG A 37 -5.68 -3.97 7.74
C ARG A 37 -5.91 -4.79 6.48
N THR A 38 -4.86 -4.95 5.69
CA THR A 38 -4.92 -5.80 4.49
C THR A 38 -5.20 -7.24 4.91
N PRO A 39 -6.24 -7.90 4.37
CA PRO A 39 -6.56 -9.28 4.70
C PRO A 39 -5.44 -10.24 4.29
N ASP A 40 -5.16 -11.27 5.13
CA ASP A 40 -4.09 -12.25 4.90
C ASP A 40 -4.22 -12.93 3.53
N ARG A 41 -5.44 -13.25 3.07
CA ARG A 41 -5.68 -13.80 1.73
C ARG A 41 -5.11 -12.94 0.58
N VAL A 42 -5.06 -11.59 0.77
CA VAL A 42 -4.48 -10.69 -0.24
C VAL A 42 -2.96 -10.76 -0.17
N LEU A 43 -2.39 -10.78 1.05
CA LEU A 43 -0.95 -10.93 1.26
C LEU A 43 -0.44 -12.26 0.67
N ASP A 44 -1.14 -13.36 0.97
CA ASP A 44 -0.83 -14.70 0.43
C ASP A 44 -0.92 -14.74 -1.10
N SER A 45 -1.93 -14.07 -1.68
CA SER A 45 -2.09 -13.97 -3.13
C SER A 45 -0.95 -13.21 -3.78
N VAL A 46 -0.52 -12.10 -3.17
CA VAL A 46 0.65 -11.32 -3.63
C VAL A 46 1.92 -12.16 -3.53
N THR A 47 2.14 -12.85 -2.41
CA THR A 47 3.30 -13.73 -2.22
C THR A 47 3.38 -14.78 -3.33
N ARG A 48 2.29 -15.53 -3.56
CA ARG A 48 2.24 -16.54 -4.63
C ARG A 48 2.49 -15.97 -6.02
N ALA A 49 2.01 -14.76 -6.28
CA ALA A 49 2.23 -14.10 -7.57
C ALA A 49 3.70 -13.62 -7.75
N LEU A 50 4.43 -13.42 -6.66
CA LEU A 50 5.84 -13.04 -6.65
C LEU A 50 6.79 -14.25 -6.70
N GLU A 51 6.39 -15.43 -6.20
CA GLU A 51 7.22 -16.63 -6.20
C GLU A 51 7.88 -16.96 -7.55
N PRO A 52 7.19 -16.89 -8.70
CA PRO A 52 7.80 -17.16 -10.01
C PRO A 52 8.84 -16.10 -10.44
N LEU A 53 8.88 -14.96 -9.77
CA LEU A 53 9.82 -13.85 -10.03
C LEU A 53 11.01 -13.88 -9.07
N ALA A 54 10.87 -14.61 -7.96
CA ALA A 54 11.87 -14.76 -6.92
C ALA A 54 13.04 -15.68 -7.37
N PRO A 55 14.18 -15.64 -6.67
CA PRO A 55 14.46 -14.86 -5.49
C PRO A 55 14.90 -13.44 -5.82
N PHE A 56 14.58 -12.50 -4.89
CA PHE A 56 15.14 -11.15 -4.88
C PHE A 56 16.24 -11.06 -3.81
N GLY A 57 17.23 -10.18 -3.99
CA GLY A 57 18.22 -9.88 -2.95
C GLY A 57 17.60 -8.94 -1.92
N THR A 58 17.21 -7.75 -2.36
CA THR A 58 16.76 -6.64 -1.50
C THR A 58 15.33 -6.21 -1.82
N GLY A 59 14.53 -5.96 -0.76
CA GLY A 59 13.14 -5.51 -0.86
C GLY A 59 12.87 -4.21 -0.11
N LEU A 60 11.97 -3.39 -0.63
CA LEU A 60 11.50 -2.15 -0.04
C LEU A 60 9.97 -2.20 0.09
N ASP A 61 9.44 -2.04 1.29
CA ASP A 61 8.00 -1.86 1.53
C ASP A 61 7.69 -0.37 1.73
N VAL A 62 7.02 0.24 0.75
CA VAL A 62 6.71 1.67 0.73
C VAL A 62 5.37 1.92 1.40
N CYS A 63 5.35 2.73 2.45
CA CYS A 63 4.22 2.93 3.36
C CYS A 63 3.86 1.62 4.07
N CYS A 64 4.84 1.03 4.75
CA CYS A 64 4.77 -0.33 5.28
C CYS A 64 3.77 -0.49 6.45
N GLY A 65 3.31 0.60 7.07
CA GLY A 65 2.39 0.55 8.21
C GLY A 65 2.90 -0.35 9.33
N THR A 66 2.09 -1.30 9.77
CA THR A 66 2.44 -2.32 10.78
C THR A 66 3.24 -3.51 10.22
N GLY A 67 3.77 -3.41 8.98
CA GLY A 67 4.72 -4.37 8.42
C GLY A 67 4.12 -5.53 7.64
N ALA A 68 2.86 -5.46 7.24
CA ALA A 68 2.21 -6.54 6.48
C ALA A 68 2.94 -6.87 5.17
N GLY A 69 3.35 -5.84 4.41
CA GLY A 69 4.13 -6.02 3.17
C GLY A 69 5.57 -6.49 3.45
N VAL A 70 6.19 -6.06 4.56
CA VAL A 70 7.49 -6.60 4.99
C VAL A 70 7.39 -8.10 5.22
N GLY A 71 6.27 -8.60 5.78
CA GLY A 71 6.00 -10.03 5.93
C GLY A 71 5.98 -10.79 4.59
N VAL A 72 5.45 -10.18 3.53
CA VAL A 72 5.49 -10.70 2.17
C VAL A 72 6.92 -10.69 1.62
N LEU A 73 7.63 -9.56 1.74
CA LEU A 73 9.00 -9.42 1.22
C LEU A 73 9.98 -10.41 1.88
N ARG A 74 9.82 -10.71 3.17
CA ARG A 74 10.66 -11.71 3.87
C ARG A 74 10.58 -13.11 3.28
N GLN A 75 9.51 -13.44 2.56
CA GLN A 75 9.34 -14.75 1.93
C GLN A 75 10.00 -14.83 0.56
N VAL A 76 10.20 -13.70 -0.12
CA VAL A 76 10.70 -13.65 -1.50
C VAL A 76 12.08 -12.98 -1.64
N CYS A 77 12.53 -12.24 -0.61
CA CYS A 77 13.87 -11.63 -0.54
C CYS A 77 14.80 -12.45 0.35
N ARG A 78 16.10 -12.43 0.05
CA ARG A 78 17.12 -13.25 0.75
C ARG A 78 18.09 -12.45 1.61
N GLU A 79 18.37 -11.21 1.26
CA GLU A 79 19.45 -10.43 1.87
C GLU A 79 18.91 -9.40 2.86
N ARG A 80 18.05 -8.51 2.38
CA ARG A 80 17.58 -7.38 3.16
C ARG A 80 16.18 -6.96 2.76
N VAL A 81 15.38 -6.54 3.75
CA VAL A 81 14.08 -5.91 3.57
C VAL A 81 14.05 -4.61 4.34
N VAL A 82 13.62 -3.53 3.72
CA VAL A 82 13.44 -2.22 4.36
C VAL A 82 11.97 -1.85 4.36
N GLY A 83 11.40 -1.62 5.54
CA GLY A 83 10.08 -1.03 5.70
C GLY A 83 10.17 0.48 5.88
N VAL A 84 9.46 1.24 5.05
CA VAL A 84 9.40 2.71 5.14
C VAL A 84 8.00 3.15 5.47
N ASP A 85 7.88 3.99 6.50
CA ASP A 85 6.65 4.70 6.82
C ASP A 85 6.96 6.06 7.45
N PHE A 86 6.07 7.02 7.30
CA PHE A 86 6.25 8.33 7.93
C PHE A 86 5.77 8.36 9.39
N SER A 87 4.89 7.42 9.79
CA SER A 87 4.39 7.26 11.15
C SER A 87 5.37 6.50 12.03
N ALA A 88 5.86 7.16 13.08
CA ALA A 88 6.71 6.51 14.07
C ALA A 88 5.96 5.43 14.86
N GLY A 89 4.68 5.63 15.12
CA GLY A 89 3.81 4.66 15.81
C GLY A 89 3.64 3.38 14.98
N MET A 90 3.39 3.48 13.68
CA MET A 90 3.30 2.32 12.79
C MET A 90 4.59 1.51 12.77
N LEU A 91 5.73 2.18 12.65
CA LEU A 91 7.05 1.51 12.68
C LEU A 91 7.35 0.86 14.04
N ALA A 92 6.86 1.42 15.15
CA ALA A 92 7.02 0.81 16.47
C ALA A 92 6.22 -0.51 16.57
N GLU A 93 4.96 -0.52 16.11
CA GLU A 93 4.14 -1.72 16.05
C GLU A 93 4.74 -2.77 15.08
N ALA A 94 5.20 -2.34 13.92
CA ALA A 94 5.83 -3.24 12.94
C ALA A 94 7.06 -3.96 13.53
N ARG A 95 7.91 -3.25 14.27
CA ARG A 95 9.06 -3.85 14.97
C ARG A 95 8.66 -4.85 16.05
N ALA A 96 7.55 -4.60 16.73
CA ALA A 96 7.04 -5.47 17.79
C ALA A 96 6.45 -6.77 17.22
N VAL A 97 5.75 -6.68 16.07
CA VAL A 97 5.08 -7.82 15.42
C VAL A 97 6.06 -8.66 14.59
N LEU A 98 7.06 -8.03 13.99
CA LEU A 98 8.06 -8.67 13.13
C LEU A 98 9.46 -8.55 13.76
N PRO A 99 9.75 -9.30 14.85
CA PRO A 99 11.07 -9.29 15.43
C PRO A 99 12.09 -9.85 14.43
N PRO A 100 13.40 -9.54 14.61
CA PRO A 100 14.46 -10.15 13.83
C PRO A 100 14.29 -11.67 13.83
N GLY A 101 14.20 -12.26 12.64
CA GLY A 101 13.99 -13.70 12.49
C GLY A 101 15.31 -14.45 12.36
N ASP A 102 15.37 -15.66 12.89
CA ASP A 102 16.52 -16.55 12.74
C ASP A 102 16.55 -17.07 11.29
N GLY A 103 17.59 -16.71 10.53
CA GLY A 103 17.88 -17.24 9.20
C GLY A 103 17.13 -16.61 8.01
N GLY A 104 16.35 -15.53 8.22
CA GLY A 104 15.73 -14.73 7.16
C GLY A 104 16.55 -13.50 6.76
N PRO A 105 16.06 -12.68 5.80
CA PRO A 105 16.70 -11.42 5.44
C PRO A 105 16.75 -10.44 6.60
N VAL A 106 17.78 -9.60 6.62
CA VAL A 106 17.86 -8.48 7.58
C VAL A 106 16.69 -7.53 7.36
N VAL A 107 16.01 -7.12 8.42
CA VAL A 107 14.89 -6.18 8.35
C VAL A 107 15.28 -4.86 8.99
N ASP A 108 15.19 -3.79 8.21
CA ASP A 108 15.39 -2.42 8.67
C ASP A 108 14.11 -1.61 8.55
N TRP A 109 13.98 -0.62 9.42
CA TRP A 109 12.83 0.27 9.48
C TRP A 109 13.29 1.72 9.38
N VAL A 110 12.79 2.41 8.37
CA VAL A 110 13.16 3.79 8.07
C VAL A 110 11.94 4.68 8.17
N ARG A 111 12.04 5.77 8.92
CA ARG A 111 11.02 6.79 8.96
C ARG A 111 11.29 7.81 7.87
N ALA A 112 10.45 7.84 6.83
CA ALA A 112 10.54 8.78 5.73
C ALA A 112 9.19 9.00 5.05
N ASP A 113 9.09 10.08 4.29
CA ASP A 113 7.96 10.35 3.39
C ASP A 113 8.18 9.55 2.08
N ALA A 114 7.13 8.88 1.61
CA ALA A 114 7.16 8.15 0.35
C ALA A 114 7.32 9.07 -0.89
N LEU A 115 7.03 10.37 -0.73
CA LEU A 115 7.26 11.39 -1.75
C LEU A 115 8.68 12.00 -1.69
N ALA A 116 9.54 11.50 -0.80
CA ALA A 116 10.93 11.92 -0.63
C ALA A 116 11.74 10.76 -0.03
N LEU A 117 11.87 9.65 -0.77
CA LEU A 117 12.56 8.45 -0.30
C LEU A 117 14.07 8.68 -0.18
N PRO A 118 14.69 8.36 0.98
CA PRO A 118 16.11 8.65 1.22
C PRO A 118 17.04 7.56 0.67
N PHE A 119 16.72 6.99 -0.50
CA PHE A 119 17.46 5.86 -1.05
C PHE A 119 18.07 6.17 -2.41
N ALA A 120 19.32 5.76 -2.58
CA ALA A 120 19.94 5.58 -3.90
C ALA A 120 19.44 4.27 -4.54
N PRO A 121 19.59 4.09 -5.87
CA PRO A 121 19.22 2.84 -6.53
C PRO A 121 19.90 1.62 -5.89
N GLY A 122 19.11 0.66 -5.41
CA GLY A 122 19.65 -0.49 -4.69
C GLY A 122 18.68 -1.65 -4.48
N PHE A 123 17.37 -1.42 -4.68
CA PHE A 123 16.38 -2.46 -4.43
C PHE A 123 16.01 -3.25 -5.69
N ASP A 124 15.83 -4.57 -5.51
CA ASP A 124 15.33 -5.47 -6.55
C ASP A 124 13.82 -5.42 -6.68
N LEU A 125 13.17 -5.26 -5.54
CA LEU A 125 11.74 -5.29 -5.42
C LEU A 125 11.28 -4.18 -4.48
N ALA A 126 10.39 -3.31 -4.94
CA ALA A 126 9.59 -2.43 -4.11
C ALA A 126 8.15 -2.94 -4.07
N LEU A 127 7.53 -2.88 -2.91
CA LEU A 127 6.14 -3.28 -2.67
C LEU A 127 5.40 -2.14 -1.99
N SER A 128 4.11 -1.97 -2.29
CA SER A 128 3.23 -1.11 -1.48
C SER A 128 1.84 -1.73 -1.40
N ILE A 129 1.29 -1.88 -0.20
CA ILE A 129 -0.01 -2.49 0.02
C ILE A 129 -0.90 -1.58 0.87
N GLY A 130 -2.04 -1.17 0.30
CA GLY A 130 -3.09 -0.47 1.05
C GLY A 130 -2.85 1.02 1.30
N ALA A 131 -1.76 1.62 0.80
CA ALA A 131 -1.39 3.01 1.10
C ALA A 131 -2.01 4.07 0.18
N PHE A 132 -2.47 3.67 -1.01
CA PHE A 132 -2.77 4.62 -2.10
C PHE A 132 -3.96 5.55 -1.87
N GLY A 133 -4.77 5.30 -0.85
CA GLY A 133 -5.87 6.19 -0.47
C GLY A 133 -5.41 7.56 0.07
N HIS A 134 -4.13 7.75 0.36
CA HIS A 134 -3.58 8.98 0.92
C HIS A 134 -2.89 9.87 -0.12
N PHE A 135 -2.69 9.38 -1.32
CA PHE A 135 -2.06 10.14 -2.40
C PHE A 135 -3.11 10.77 -3.32
N LEU A 136 -2.94 12.06 -3.57
CA LEU A 136 -3.73 12.77 -4.58
C LEU A 136 -3.30 12.35 -6.01
N PRO A 137 -4.14 12.55 -7.03
CA PRO A 137 -3.71 12.37 -8.41
C PRO A 137 -2.42 13.12 -8.76
N ALA A 138 -2.23 14.33 -8.19
CA ALA A 138 -1.03 15.13 -8.40
C ALA A 138 0.25 14.54 -7.75
N ASP A 139 0.10 13.70 -6.72
CA ASP A 139 1.22 13.11 -5.99
C ASP A 139 1.72 11.81 -6.63
N ARG A 140 0.92 11.16 -7.47
CA ARG A 140 1.20 9.81 -8.00
C ARG A 140 2.48 9.73 -8.80
N PHE A 141 2.68 10.69 -9.75
CA PHE A 141 3.91 10.73 -10.52
C PHE A 141 5.14 10.88 -9.60
N GLY A 142 5.09 11.78 -8.60
CA GLY A 142 6.15 11.96 -7.63
C GLY A 142 6.45 10.68 -6.84
N LEU A 143 5.41 10.00 -6.34
CA LEU A 143 5.54 8.71 -5.68
C LEU A 143 6.24 7.66 -6.56
N PHE A 144 5.80 7.54 -7.82
CA PHE A 144 6.36 6.54 -8.73
C PHE A 144 7.79 6.88 -9.16
N ALA A 145 8.12 8.17 -9.31
CA ALA A 145 9.47 8.62 -9.58
C ALA A 145 10.43 8.34 -8.42
N GLU A 146 9.99 8.53 -7.16
CA GLU A 146 10.77 8.19 -5.96
C GLU A 146 11.04 6.68 -5.87
N VAL A 147 10.01 5.87 -6.12
CA VAL A 147 10.17 4.41 -6.14
C VAL A 147 11.08 3.99 -7.30
N TYR A 148 10.90 4.56 -8.49
CA TYR A 148 11.79 4.31 -9.63
C TYR A 148 13.25 4.63 -9.29
N GLY A 149 13.49 5.79 -8.65
CA GLY A 149 14.82 6.20 -8.21
C GLY A 149 15.48 5.26 -7.20
N SER A 150 14.67 4.57 -6.38
CA SER A 150 15.15 3.63 -5.36
C SER A 150 15.47 2.24 -5.91
N LEU A 151 14.87 1.84 -7.02
CA LEU A 151 15.09 0.53 -7.67
C LEU A 151 16.40 0.55 -8.48
N ARG A 152 17.06 -0.59 -8.57
CA ARG A 152 18.15 -0.80 -9.54
C ARG A 152 17.58 -1.06 -10.94
N PRO A 153 18.37 -0.93 -12.03
CA PRO A 153 17.94 -1.40 -13.35
C PRO A 153 17.49 -2.87 -13.31
N GLY A 154 16.35 -3.19 -13.92
CA GLY A 154 15.67 -4.48 -13.82
C GLY A 154 14.90 -4.70 -12.52
N GLY A 155 14.95 -3.77 -11.56
CA GLY A 155 14.16 -3.81 -10.34
C GLY A 155 12.66 -3.59 -10.60
N ARG A 156 11.81 -4.11 -9.73
CA ARG A 156 10.36 -4.11 -9.93
C ARG A 156 9.64 -3.39 -8.78
N PHE A 157 8.66 -2.58 -9.13
CA PHE A 157 7.67 -2.07 -8.20
C PHE A 157 6.37 -2.84 -8.36
N VAL A 158 5.82 -3.39 -7.28
CA VAL A 158 4.61 -4.20 -7.31
C VAL A 158 3.58 -3.74 -6.29
N PHE A 159 2.31 -3.79 -6.65
CA PHE A 159 1.21 -3.55 -5.74
C PHE A 159 -0.09 -4.18 -6.26
N PRO A 160 -0.96 -4.69 -5.36
CA PRO A 160 -2.26 -5.21 -5.75
C PRO A 160 -3.23 -4.06 -6.01
N ILE A 161 -4.01 -4.16 -7.08
CA ILE A 161 -5.11 -3.23 -7.39
C ILE A 161 -6.41 -4.00 -7.57
N GLY A 162 -7.43 -3.61 -6.82
CA GLY A 162 -8.76 -4.18 -6.92
C GLY A 162 -9.51 -3.66 -8.16
N ALA A 163 -10.27 -4.52 -8.80
CA ALA A 163 -11.17 -4.10 -9.86
C ALA A 163 -12.28 -3.21 -9.28
N PRO A 164 -12.64 -2.08 -9.95
CA PRO A 164 -13.70 -1.22 -9.48
C PRO A 164 -15.04 -1.98 -9.43
N PRO A 165 -15.96 -1.65 -8.52
CA PRO A 165 -17.30 -2.24 -8.52
C PRO A 165 -17.99 -2.09 -9.86
N ALA A 166 -18.82 -3.07 -10.23
CA ALA A 166 -19.63 -2.97 -11.46
C ALA A 166 -20.50 -1.71 -11.41
N VAL A 167 -20.52 -0.97 -12.53
CA VAL A 167 -21.35 0.24 -12.68
C VAL A 167 -22.80 -0.11 -12.39
N GLY A 168 -23.48 0.70 -11.58
CA GLY A 168 -24.87 0.48 -11.17
C GLY A 168 -25.07 -0.48 -10.00
N SER A 169 -24.02 -1.18 -9.52
CA SER A 169 -24.11 -2.03 -8.33
C SER A 169 -24.28 -1.19 -7.05
N ARG A 170 -24.83 -1.80 -5.99
CA ARG A 170 -24.93 -1.15 -4.66
C ARG A 170 -23.54 -0.71 -4.17
N ALA A 171 -22.51 -1.53 -4.36
CA ALA A 171 -21.12 -1.20 -4.02
C ALA A 171 -20.60 0.02 -4.80
N TYR A 172 -20.94 0.13 -6.10
CA TYR A 172 -20.57 1.28 -6.92
C TYR A 172 -21.19 2.58 -6.37
N TRP A 173 -22.50 2.58 -6.10
CA TRP A 173 -23.19 3.76 -5.60
C TRP A 173 -22.76 4.12 -4.17
N SER A 174 -22.54 3.12 -3.31
CA SER A 174 -22.02 3.35 -1.95
C SER A 174 -20.63 3.98 -1.97
N LEU A 175 -19.72 3.47 -2.82
CA LEU A 175 -18.37 4.00 -2.95
C LEU A 175 -18.38 5.43 -3.54
N LEU A 176 -19.23 5.67 -4.55
CA LEU A 176 -19.39 7.00 -5.15
C LEU A 176 -19.95 8.01 -4.15
N GLY A 177 -20.99 7.64 -3.42
CA GLY A 177 -21.60 8.49 -2.39
C GLY A 177 -20.63 8.81 -1.26
N PHE A 178 -19.85 7.82 -0.83
CA PHE A 178 -18.82 7.99 0.21
C PHE A 178 -17.68 8.89 -0.27
N ASP A 179 -17.17 8.69 -1.50
CA ASP A 179 -16.13 9.54 -2.09
C ASP A 179 -16.63 11.00 -2.24
N ALA A 180 -17.87 11.19 -2.69
CA ALA A 180 -18.48 12.51 -2.78
C ALA A 180 -18.62 13.19 -1.41
N ALA A 181 -19.10 12.45 -0.40
CA ALA A 181 -19.22 12.97 0.97
C ALA A 181 -17.86 13.37 1.54
N MET A 182 -16.81 12.56 1.30
CA MET A 182 -15.45 12.86 1.75
C MET A 182 -14.85 14.07 1.03
N ARG A 183 -15.13 14.23 -0.27
CA ARG A 183 -14.70 15.42 -1.04
C ARG A 183 -15.37 16.69 -0.52
N VAL A 184 -16.67 16.65 -0.29
CA VAL A 184 -17.40 17.79 0.31
C VAL A 184 -16.85 18.10 1.70
N ARG A 185 -16.69 17.09 2.56
CA ARG A 185 -16.06 17.26 3.87
C ARG A 185 -14.69 17.92 3.77
N ASN A 186 -13.83 17.42 2.87
CA ASN A 186 -12.47 17.92 2.72
C ASN A 186 -12.46 19.37 2.17
N ALA A 187 -13.39 19.73 1.31
CA ALA A 187 -13.53 21.10 0.78
C ALA A 187 -14.01 22.09 1.87
N VAL A 188 -14.99 21.68 2.69
CA VAL A 188 -15.62 22.54 3.71
C VAL A 188 -14.74 22.62 4.96
N TRP A 189 -14.25 21.50 5.46
CA TRP A 189 -13.54 21.42 6.74
C TRP A 189 -12.02 21.50 6.62
N ARG A 190 -11.46 21.23 5.43
CA ARG A 190 -10.01 21.14 5.17
C ARG A 190 -9.27 20.36 6.26
N PRO A 191 -9.71 19.13 6.59
CA PRO A 191 -9.09 18.36 7.65
C PRO A 191 -7.65 18.02 7.27
N LYS A 192 -6.78 17.93 8.28
CA LYS A 192 -5.39 17.51 8.08
C LYS A 192 -5.25 16.03 7.74
N PHE A 193 -6.22 15.20 8.16
CA PHE A 193 -6.28 13.78 7.79
C PHE A 193 -7.18 13.61 6.56
N ILE A 194 -6.57 13.26 5.43
CA ILE A 194 -7.26 13.10 4.16
C ILE A 194 -7.13 11.64 3.70
N MET A 195 -8.25 11.03 3.31
CA MET A 195 -8.30 9.73 2.67
C MET A 195 -9.23 9.81 1.45
N TYR A 196 -8.74 9.36 0.31
CA TYR A 196 -9.50 9.32 -0.93
C TYR A 196 -9.73 7.88 -1.35
N TYR A 197 -10.95 7.57 -1.83
CA TYR A 197 -11.35 6.19 -2.12
C TYR A 197 -11.30 5.84 -3.61
N ARG A 198 -11.06 6.80 -4.49
CA ARG A 198 -11.09 6.62 -5.95
C ARG A 198 -9.91 7.27 -6.69
N THR A 199 -8.81 7.51 -6.02
CA THR A 199 -7.65 8.21 -6.60
C THR A 199 -6.77 7.30 -7.46
N PHE A 200 -6.85 5.98 -7.28
CA PHE A 200 -6.04 4.99 -7.99
C PHE A 200 -6.88 4.20 -9.00
N ARG A 201 -7.26 4.84 -10.11
CA ARG A 201 -7.83 4.14 -11.27
C ARG A 201 -6.71 3.48 -12.05
N LEU A 202 -6.94 2.23 -12.49
CA LEU A 202 -5.91 1.46 -13.18
C LEU A 202 -5.37 2.18 -14.44
N SER A 203 -6.24 2.80 -15.25
CA SER A 203 -5.81 3.56 -16.44
C SER A 203 -4.82 4.66 -16.09
N ASP A 204 -5.23 5.51 -15.13
CA ASP A 204 -4.43 6.67 -14.72
C ASP A 204 -3.08 6.22 -14.10
N VAL A 205 -3.10 5.11 -13.36
CA VAL A 205 -1.90 4.53 -12.75
C VAL A 205 -0.94 3.99 -13.80
N LEU A 206 -1.45 3.35 -14.86
CA LEU A 206 -0.61 2.84 -15.95
C LEU A 206 0.07 3.99 -16.70
N ASP A 207 -0.64 5.08 -16.95
CA ASP A 207 -0.11 6.27 -17.59
C ASP A 207 1.00 6.90 -16.72
N ASP A 208 0.71 7.15 -15.43
CA ASP A 208 1.67 7.74 -14.49
C ASP A 208 2.92 6.86 -14.28
N LEU A 209 2.80 5.52 -14.28
CA LEU A 209 3.95 4.60 -14.19
C LEU A 209 4.80 4.64 -15.45
N THR A 210 4.16 4.67 -16.63
CA THR A 210 4.85 4.77 -17.91
C THR A 210 5.60 6.10 -18.02
N ASP A 211 4.96 7.20 -17.61
CA ASP A 211 5.57 8.53 -17.57
C ASP A 211 6.76 8.59 -16.59
N ALA A 212 6.71 7.83 -15.50
CA ALA A 212 7.83 7.68 -14.56
C ALA A 212 8.96 6.76 -15.07
N GLY A 213 8.81 6.13 -16.26
CA GLY A 213 9.84 5.33 -16.92
C GLY A 213 9.71 3.81 -16.72
N PHE A 214 8.61 3.33 -16.14
CA PHE A 214 8.39 1.91 -15.97
C PHE A 214 7.80 1.23 -17.20
N THR A 215 8.22 0.00 -17.46
CA THR A 215 7.47 -0.97 -18.28
C THR A 215 6.50 -1.74 -17.37
N VAL A 216 5.21 -1.83 -17.73
CA VAL A 216 4.18 -2.35 -16.84
C VAL A 216 3.55 -3.63 -17.36
N GLU A 217 3.51 -4.66 -16.51
CA GLU A 217 2.77 -5.92 -16.71
C GLU A 217 1.63 -6.04 -15.67
N LEU A 218 0.49 -6.58 -16.08
CA LEU A 218 -0.64 -6.87 -15.19
C LEU A 218 -0.81 -8.38 -15.02
N ARG A 219 -0.72 -8.87 -13.79
CA ARG A 219 -0.94 -10.29 -13.45
C ARG A 219 -2.26 -10.46 -12.71
N ALA A 220 -3.08 -11.40 -13.14
CA ALA A 220 -4.34 -11.69 -12.48
C ALA A 220 -4.10 -12.39 -11.13
N LEU A 221 -4.71 -11.89 -10.07
CA LEU A 221 -4.76 -12.56 -8.76
C LEU A 221 -6.03 -13.44 -8.73
N THR A 222 -5.98 -14.58 -9.41
CA THR A 222 -7.15 -15.43 -9.68
C THR A 222 -7.74 -16.06 -8.43
N ASP A 223 -6.94 -16.31 -7.43
CA ASP A 223 -7.35 -16.85 -6.12
C ASP A 223 -8.17 -15.85 -5.28
N LEU A 224 -8.17 -14.56 -5.64
CA LEU A 224 -9.08 -13.57 -5.08
C LEU A 224 -10.45 -13.55 -5.77
N GLY A 225 -10.65 -14.43 -6.76
CA GLY A 225 -11.90 -14.66 -7.46
C GLY A 225 -12.03 -13.87 -8.75
N GLN A 226 -13.11 -14.18 -9.48
CA GLN A 226 -13.46 -13.56 -10.76
C GLN A 226 -14.79 -12.83 -10.68
N ARG A 227 -15.02 -11.95 -11.61
CA ARG A 227 -16.30 -11.28 -11.87
C ARG A 227 -17.20 -12.15 -12.74
N PRO A 228 -18.49 -11.82 -12.86
CA PRO A 228 -19.41 -12.56 -13.76
C PRO A 228 -18.98 -12.56 -15.23
N ASP A 229 -18.21 -11.55 -15.67
CA ASP A 229 -17.66 -11.43 -17.02
C ASP A 229 -16.33 -12.19 -17.20
N GLY A 230 -15.89 -12.98 -16.22
CA GLY A 230 -14.64 -13.73 -16.23
C GLY A 230 -13.39 -12.90 -15.89
N SER A 231 -13.49 -11.59 -15.79
CA SER A 231 -12.34 -10.75 -15.43
C SER A 231 -11.93 -10.94 -13.96
N PRO A 232 -10.63 -10.82 -13.61
CA PRO A 232 -10.18 -11.00 -12.24
C PRO A 232 -10.68 -9.85 -11.35
N ARG A 233 -10.98 -10.17 -10.08
CA ARG A 233 -11.37 -9.17 -9.07
C ARG A 233 -10.22 -8.31 -8.59
N ALA A 234 -8.99 -8.79 -8.74
CA ALA A 234 -7.78 -8.05 -8.43
C ALA A 234 -6.65 -8.42 -9.39
N ARG A 235 -5.74 -7.51 -9.59
CA ARG A 235 -4.51 -7.70 -10.36
C ARG A 235 -3.32 -7.25 -9.52
N LEU A 236 -2.18 -7.88 -9.73
CA LEU A 236 -0.89 -7.36 -9.33
C LEU A 236 -0.37 -6.50 -10.49
N VAL A 237 -0.09 -5.24 -10.22
CA VAL A 237 0.69 -4.39 -11.11
C VAL A 237 2.14 -4.73 -10.88
N VAL A 238 2.89 -5.02 -11.94
CA VAL A 238 4.33 -5.26 -11.93
C VAL A 238 4.96 -4.23 -12.85
N ALA A 239 5.57 -3.22 -12.28
CA ALA A 239 6.24 -2.12 -12.97
C ALA A 239 7.75 -2.34 -12.91
N THR A 240 8.41 -2.56 -14.03
CA THR A 240 9.85 -2.84 -14.13
C THR A 240 10.60 -1.58 -14.52
N ARG A 241 11.67 -1.26 -13.79
CA ARG A 241 12.63 -0.24 -14.16
C ARG A 241 13.55 -0.81 -15.25
N GLU A 242 13.56 -0.19 -16.42
CA GLU A 242 14.51 -0.48 -17.52
C GLU A 242 15.95 -0.11 -17.13
#